data_58cf9c0f2b533c863b4e2ad30008ef40
#
_entry.id   58cf9c0f2b533c863b4e2ad30008ef40
#
_cell.length_a   1.000
_cell.length_b   1.000
_cell.length_c   1.000
_cell.angle_alpha   90.00
_cell.angle_beta   90.00
_cell.angle_gamma   90.00
#
_symmetry.space_group_name_H-M   'P 1'
#
loop_
_entity.id
_entity.type
_entity.pdbx_description
1 polymer ?
#
loop_
_entity_poly.entity_id
_entity_poly.type
_entity_poly.pdbx_seq_one_letter_code
_entity_poly.pdbx_strand_id
1 'polypeptide(L)'
;MGLKNTRAGNYPEWYQNVVSEADMAENSSSPGCMVIKPWGYGIWERIRDVFDEKIKETEHENCYFPMFIPLSFFQKEAEHVDGFAKEMAVVTHSRLSMKDGKLT
;
A
#
# COMPACT_ATOMS: atom_id res chain seq x y z
N MET A 1 -26.22 -5.39 -11.97
CA MET A 1 -25.83 -4.26 -12.83
C MET A 1 -24.63 -4.69 -13.67
N GLY A 2 -24.58 -4.34 -14.93
CA GLY A 2 -23.41 -4.66 -15.77
C GLY A 2 -22.38 -3.55 -15.79
N LEU A 3 -21.15 -3.88 -16.19
CA LEU A 3 -20.09 -2.89 -16.38
C LEU A 3 -20.50 -1.85 -17.44
N LYS A 4 -20.33 -0.57 -17.12
CA LYS A 4 -20.69 0.55 -18.00
C LYS A 4 -19.75 0.68 -19.20
N ASN A 5 -18.50 0.27 -19.03
CA ASN A 5 -17.45 0.37 -20.04
C ASN A 5 -16.87 -1.00 -20.37
N THR A 6 -16.38 -1.14 -21.60
CA THR A 6 -15.65 -2.32 -22.01
C THR A 6 -14.13 -2.10 -21.89
N ARG A 7 -13.39 -3.17 -21.71
CA ARG A 7 -11.92 -3.12 -21.63
C ARG A 7 -11.30 -2.47 -22.88
N ALA A 8 -11.84 -2.71 -24.05
CA ALA A 8 -11.34 -2.15 -25.32
C ALA A 8 -11.77 -0.70 -25.55
N GLY A 9 -12.93 -0.30 -25.01
CA GLY A 9 -13.48 1.05 -25.23
C GLY A 9 -12.86 2.12 -24.31
N ASN A 10 -12.77 1.83 -23.02
CA ASN A 10 -12.17 2.73 -22.03
C ASN A 10 -11.56 1.91 -20.90
N TYR A 11 -10.29 1.56 -21.03
CA TYR A 11 -9.58 0.70 -20.07
C TYR A 11 -9.52 1.29 -18.65
N PRO A 12 -9.15 2.56 -18.41
CA PRO A 12 -9.08 3.12 -17.07
C PRO A 12 -10.42 3.06 -16.31
N GLU A 13 -11.50 3.47 -16.94
CA GLU A 13 -12.82 3.42 -16.33
C GLU A 13 -13.34 1.98 -16.19
N TRP A 14 -13.08 1.12 -17.17
CA TRP A 14 -13.43 -0.29 -17.06
C TRP A 14 -12.74 -0.93 -15.85
N TYR A 15 -11.44 -0.67 -15.65
CA TYR A 15 -10.69 -1.21 -14.51
C TYR A 15 -11.27 -0.77 -13.17
N GLN A 16 -11.55 0.52 -13.03
CA GLN A 16 -12.16 1.06 -11.80
C GLN A 16 -13.56 0.48 -11.56
N ASN A 17 -14.36 0.35 -12.61
CA ASN A 17 -15.69 -0.25 -12.51
C ASN A 17 -15.62 -1.74 -12.11
N VAL A 18 -14.67 -2.50 -12.62
CA VAL A 18 -14.45 -3.90 -12.21
C VAL A 18 -14.11 -3.97 -10.72
N VAL A 19 -13.17 -3.16 -10.25
CA VAL A 19 -12.76 -3.13 -8.84
C VAL A 19 -13.95 -2.79 -7.92
N SER A 20 -14.76 -1.80 -8.30
CA SER A 20 -15.93 -1.37 -7.54
C SER A 20 -17.06 -2.39 -7.56
N GLU A 21 -17.46 -2.88 -8.75
CA GLU A 21 -18.58 -3.82 -8.92
C GLU A 21 -18.27 -5.21 -8.33
N ALA A 22 -17.00 -5.61 -8.34
CA ALA A 22 -16.55 -6.85 -7.70
C ALA A 22 -16.30 -6.70 -6.20
N ASP A 23 -16.56 -5.54 -5.61
CA ASP A 23 -16.37 -5.26 -4.19
C ASP A 23 -14.95 -5.58 -3.69
N MET A 24 -13.95 -5.20 -4.48
CA MET A 24 -12.54 -5.54 -4.23
C MET A 24 -11.80 -4.50 -3.39
N ALA A 25 -12.10 -3.22 -3.58
CA ALA A 25 -11.47 -2.11 -2.87
C ALA A 25 -12.35 -0.87 -2.85
N GLU A 26 -12.12 -0.01 -1.86
CA GLU A 26 -12.78 1.30 -1.74
C GLU A 26 -11.84 2.34 -1.13
N ASN A 27 -12.15 3.61 -1.30
CA ASN A 27 -11.42 4.68 -0.64
C ASN A 27 -11.71 4.70 0.86
N SER A 28 -10.67 4.91 1.67
CA SER A 28 -10.84 5.16 3.10
C SER A 28 -11.17 6.63 3.38
N SER A 29 -11.43 6.95 4.65
CA SER A 29 -11.58 8.33 5.11
C SER A 29 -10.29 9.15 5.04
N SER A 30 -9.15 8.50 4.93
CA SER A 30 -7.84 9.16 4.80
C SER A 30 -7.47 9.28 3.31
N PRO A 31 -7.19 10.49 2.79
CA PRO A 31 -6.79 10.67 1.40
C PRO A 31 -5.56 9.83 1.03
N GLY A 32 -5.60 9.20 -0.13
CA GLY A 32 -4.51 8.35 -0.62
C GLY A 32 -4.40 6.96 0.03
N CYS A 33 -5.26 6.65 1.01
CA CYS A 33 -5.31 5.34 1.64
C CYS A 33 -6.56 4.59 1.19
N MET A 34 -6.39 3.34 0.78
CA MET A 34 -7.50 2.49 0.32
C MET A 34 -7.77 1.35 1.29
N VAL A 35 -9.02 0.94 1.36
CA VAL A 35 -9.43 -0.31 2.00
C VAL A 35 -9.46 -1.39 0.94
N ILE A 36 -8.66 -2.43 1.10
CA ILE A 36 -8.70 -3.62 0.25
C ILE A 36 -9.65 -4.62 0.91
N LYS A 37 -10.73 -4.91 0.23
CA LYS A 37 -11.80 -5.78 0.73
C LYS A 37 -11.46 -7.26 0.56
N PRO A 38 -12.22 -8.19 1.19
CA PRO A 38 -11.88 -9.62 1.20
C PRO A 38 -11.62 -10.24 -0.17
N TRP A 39 -12.41 -9.90 -1.18
CA TRP A 39 -12.21 -10.42 -2.53
C TRP A 39 -10.88 -9.95 -3.16
N GLY A 40 -10.55 -8.68 -3.02
CA GLY A 40 -9.27 -8.12 -3.47
C GLY A 40 -8.09 -8.65 -2.66
N TYR A 41 -8.24 -8.71 -1.34
CA TYR A 41 -7.18 -9.19 -0.46
C TYR A 41 -6.89 -10.69 -0.66
N GLY A 42 -7.93 -11.50 -0.93
CA GLY A 42 -7.76 -12.93 -1.24
C GLY A 42 -6.92 -13.18 -2.50
N ILE A 43 -6.97 -12.28 -3.50
CA ILE A 43 -6.08 -12.34 -4.67
C ILE A 43 -4.64 -12.05 -4.25
N TRP A 44 -4.43 -11.01 -3.44
CA TRP A 44 -3.13 -10.67 -2.89
C TRP A 44 -2.51 -11.82 -2.09
N GLU A 45 -3.28 -12.45 -1.20
CA GLU A 45 -2.80 -13.58 -0.39
C GLU A 45 -2.30 -14.73 -1.26
N ARG A 46 -3.03 -15.09 -2.31
CA ARG A 46 -2.63 -16.15 -3.24
C ARG A 46 -1.35 -15.81 -4.02
N ILE A 47 -1.23 -14.58 -4.48
CA ILE A 47 -0.01 -14.12 -5.16
C ILE A 47 1.18 -14.18 -4.20
N ARG A 48 1.01 -13.66 -2.98
CA ARG A 48 2.02 -13.67 -1.93
C ARG A 48 2.48 -15.09 -1.61
N ASP A 49 1.54 -16.00 -1.40
CA ASP A 49 1.85 -17.36 -0.96
C ASP A 49 2.64 -18.13 -2.03
N VAL A 50 2.22 -18.05 -3.29
CA VAL A 50 2.95 -18.68 -4.41
C VAL A 50 4.33 -18.04 -4.59
N PHE A 51 4.44 -16.73 -4.43
CA PHE A 51 5.70 -16.02 -4.58
C PHE A 51 6.67 -16.35 -3.42
N ASP A 52 6.17 -16.41 -2.19
CA ASP A 52 6.93 -16.80 -1.00
C ASP A 52 7.48 -18.22 -1.11
N GLU A 53 6.66 -19.16 -1.56
CA GLU A 53 7.09 -20.56 -1.81
C GLU A 53 8.23 -20.60 -2.81
N LYS A 54 8.11 -19.89 -3.94
CA LYS A 54 9.16 -19.86 -4.98
C LYS A 54 10.48 -19.25 -4.50
N ILE A 55 10.41 -18.22 -3.65
CA ILE A 55 11.61 -17.62 -3.05
C ILE A 55 12.27 -18.61 -2.09
N LYS A 56 11.50 -19.33 -1.29
CA LYS A 56 12.01 -20.34 -0.36
C LYS A 56 12.64 -21.54 -1.05
N GLU A 57 12.16 -21.93 -2.24
CA GLU A 57 12.80 -22.95 -3.09
C GLU A 57 14.26 -22.60 -3.47
N THR A 58 14.61 -21.31 -3.42
CA THR A 58 15.98 -20.83 -3.69
C THR A 58 16.82 -20.62 -2.43
N GLU A 59 16.46 -21.29 -1.33
CA GLU A 59 17.15 -21.24 -0.03
C GLU A 59 17.15 -19.87 0.66
N HIS A 60 16.17 -19.01 0.34
CA HIS A 60 15.98 -17.75 1.03
C HIS A 60 15.06 -17.91 2.24
N GLU A 61 15.31 -17.12 3.26
CA GLU A 61 14.53 -17.11 4.50
C GLU A 61 13.83 -15.76 4.68
N ASN A 62 12.63 -15.80 5.24
CA ASN A 62 11.88 -14.59 5.57
C ASN A 62 12.46 -13.93 6.82
N CYS A 63 12.57 -12.61 6.79
CA CYS A 63 12.83 -11.82 7.98
C CYS A 63 11.86 -10.64 8.06
N TYR A 64 11.71 -10.10 9.25
CA TYR A 64 10.86 -8.96 9.51
C TYR A 64 11.68 -7.79 10.04
N PHE A 65 11.73 -6.72 9.27
CA PHE A 65 12.42 -5.48 9.66
C PHE A 65 11.45 -4.49 10.31
N PRO A 66 11.93 -3.59 11.18
CA PRO A 66 11.12 -2.50 11.69
C PRO A 66 10.51 -1.66 10.56
N MET A 67 9.24 -1.30 10.71
CA MET A 67 8.53 -0.45 9.73
C MET A 67 9.13 0.96 9.66
N PHE A 68 9.57 1.49 10.81
CA PHE A 68 10.13 2.84 10.90
C PHE A 68 11.66 2.77 10.96
N ILE A 69 12.29 3.62 10.17
CA ILE A 69 13.75 3.79 10.15
C ILE A 69 14.09 5.26 10.41
N PRO A 70 15.28 5.55 10.98
CA PRO A 70 15.71 6.92 11.19
C PRO A 70 15.78 7.73 9.90
N LEU A 71 15.31 8.98 9.94
CA LEU A 71 15.34 9.88 8.78
C LEU A 71 16.76 10.07 8.22
N SER A 72 17.78 9.98 9.08
CA SER A 72 19.18 10.07 8.68
C SER A 72 19.62 8.99 7.69
N PHE A 73 18.99 7.83 7.70
CA PHE A 73 19.28 6.75 6.73
C PHE A 73 18.79 7.15 5.34
N PHE A 74 17.61 7.74 5.25
CA PHE A 74 17.07 8.26 3.99
C PHE A 74 17.91 9.41 3.43
N GLN A 75 18.42 10.29 4.29
CA GLN A 75 19.31 11.37 3.87
C GLN A 75 20.59 10.83 3.23
N LYS A 76 21.17 9.79 3.84
CA LYS A 76 22.37 9.13 3.31
C LYS A 76 22.11 8.45 1.96
N GLU A 77 20.98 7.77 1.80
CA GLU A 77 20.60 7.15 0.52
C GLU A 77 20.30 8.18 -0.56
N ALA A 78 19.67 9.32 -0.21
CA ALA A 78 19.38 10.39 -1.15
C ALA A 78 20.65 11.03 -1.75
N GLU A 79 21.80 10.93 -1.07
CA GLU A 79 23.09 11.39 -1.57
C GLU A 79 23.69 10.42 -2.61
N HIS A 80 23.28 9.15 -2.59
CA HIS A 80 23.85 8.08 -3.44
C HIS A 80 22.99 7.75 -4.66
N VAL A 81 21.68 8.04 -4.61
CA VAL A 81 20.73 7.63 -5.64
C VAL A 81 20.10 8.85 -6.30
N ASP A 82 20.49 9.12 -7.55
CA ASP A 82 19.82 10.11 -8.38
C ASP A 82 18.34 9.72 -8.59
N GLY A 83 17.44 10.67 -8.30
CA GLY A 83 16.00 10.45 -8.45
C GLY A 83 15.34 9.69 -7.28
N PHE A 84 16.01 9.58 -6.14
CA PHE A 84 15.42 9.00 -4.94
C PHE A 84 14.11 9.72 -4.57
N ALA A 85 13.01 8.97 -4.48
CA ALA A 85 11.70 9.52 -4.17
C ALA A 85 11.68 10.09 -2.74
N LYS A 86 11.34 11.37 -2.62
CA LYS A 86 11.25 12.09 -1.34
C LYS A 86 9.85 12.04 -0.73
N GLU A 87 8.91 11.38 -1.38
CA GLU A 87 7.53 11.24 -0.94
C GLU A 87 7.42 10.11 0.06
N MET A 88 7.44 10.45 1.35
CA MET A 88 7.31 9.48 2.43
C MET A 88 6.52 10.06 3.59
N ALA A 89 5.87 9.18 4.36
CA ALA A 89 5.25 9.56 5.61
C ALA A 89 6.32 9.65 6.71
N VAL A 90 6.39 10.78 7.38
CA VAL A 90 7.32 11.03 8.49
C VAL A 90 6.54 11.11 9.80
N VAL A 91 6.97 10.37 10.81
CA VAL A 91 6.40 10.46 12.15
C VAL A 91 6.87 11.77 12.79
N THR A 92 5.93 12.68 13.01
CA THR A 92 6.21 13.99 13.64
C THR A 92 5.88 14.02 15.12
N HIS A 93 5.06 13.09 15.61
CA HIS A 93 4.64 12.98 17.01
C HIS A 93 4.76 11.53 17.47
N SER A 94 5.42 11.30 18.59
CA SER A 94 5.61 9.95 19.16
C SER A 94 4.58 9.59 20.24
N ARG A 95 3.88 10.57 20.77
CA ARG A 95 2.84 10.40 21.80
C ARG A 95 1.72 11.41 21.58
N LEU A 96 0.50 10.95 21.78
CA LEU A 96 -0.65 11.82 21.86
C LEU A 96 -0.84 12.30 23.28
N SER A 97 -1.09 13.58 23.46
CA SER A 97 -1.45 14.19 24.75
C SER A 97 -2.79 14.93 24.63
N MET A 98 -3.47 15.05 25.74
CA MET A 98 -4.68 15.88 25.81
C MET A 98 -4.32 17.28 26.23
N LYS A 99 -4.62 18.27 25.40
CA LYS A 99 -4.51 19.68 25.72
C LYS A 99 -5.80 20.37 25.40
N ASP A 100 -6.40 21.02 26.39
CA ASP A 100 -7.69 21.74 26.26
C ASP A 100 -8.82 20.88 25.66
N GLY A 101 -8.88 19.60 26.04
CA GLY A 101 -9.87 18.64 25.57
C GLY A 101 -9.67 18.15 24.12
N LYS A 102 -8.53 18.45 23.49
CA LYS A 102 -8.15 17.98 22.16
C LYS A 102 -6.90 17.13 22.21
N LEU A 103 -6.86 16.12 21.36
CA LEU A 103 -5.65 15.34 21.12
C LEU A 103 -4.63 16.18 20.32
N THR A 104 -3.40 16.25 20.81
CA THR A 104 -2.25 16.92 20.19
C THR A 104 -1.02 16.03 20.19
#